data_821b6628d594de9feb4217215f8de399
#
_entry.id   821b6628d594de9feb4217215f8de399
#
_cell.length_a   1.000
_cell.length_b   1.000
_cell.length_c   1.000
_cell.angle_alpha   90.00
_cell.angle_beta   90.00
_cell.angle_gamma   90.00
#
_symmetry.space_group_name_H-M   'P 1'
#
loop_
_entity.id
_entity.type
_entity.pdbx_description
1 polymer ?
#
loop_
_entity_poly.entity_id
_entity_poly.type
_entity_poly.pdbx_seq_one_letter_code
_entity_poly.pdbx_strand_id
1 'polypeptide(L)'
;LNCPYVGNVIVGVSDEDEYFDTLEISHNPRVIKGKGGKERSDTVRLNLETVATEYVMVHDAARPLISQDDLKKLAVLTKDDVNGAILACKVSDTLKMVSDEKIIKTVPRENMYRAYTPQMFKTKLLKQALEHADKNHLAITDDASAMEVLGYEGLIVEGDSGNFKLTTPDDLKLAKLMIEKGNN
;
A
#
# COMPACT_ATOMS: atom_id res chain seq x y z
N LEU A 1 -8.11 -7.37 9.91
CA LEU A 1 -8.70 -7.22 11.25
C LEU A 1 -8.20 -8.26 12.26
N ASN A 2 -7.69 -9.41 11.79
CA ASN A 2 -7.14 -10.46 12.66
C ASN A 2 -5.69 -10.17 13.14
N CYS A 3 -5.10 -9.08 12.68
CA CYS A 3 -3.77 -8.66 13.11
C CYS A 3 -3.85 -7.87 14.43
N PRO A 4 -3.14 -8.27 15.50
CA PRO A 4 -3.20 -7.60 16.79
C PRO A 4 -2.57 -6.21 16.79
N TYR A 5 -1.79 -5.87 15.77
CA TYR A 5 -1.15 -4.57 15.62
C TYR A 5 -2.02 -3.56 14.86
N VAL A 6 -3.14 -4.00 14.28
CA VAL A 6 -4.07 -3.14 13.54
C VAL A 6 -5.25 -2.78 14.43
N GLY A 7 -5.44 -1.51 14.71
CA GLY A 7 -6.58 -0.99 15.46
C GLY A 7 -7.84 -0.97 14.60
N ASN A 8 -8.04 0.10 13.87
CA ASN A 8 -9.16 0.28 12.94
C ASN A 8 -8.69 0.20 11.49
N VAL A 9 -9.63 -0.10 10.59
CA VAL A 9 -9.41 -0.08 9.15
C VAL A 9 -10.34 0.94 8.54
N ILE A 10 -9.80 1.96 7.89
CA ILE A 10 -10.59 2.94 7.15
C ILE A 10 -10.58 2.52 5.68
N VAL A 11 -11.75 2.30 5.12
CA VAL A 11 -11.90 1.90 3.72
C VAL A 11 -12.41 3.11 2.93
N GLY A 12 -11.52 3.72 2.13
CA GLY A 12 -11.89 4.82 1.23
C GLY A 12 -12.73 4.28 0.07
N VAL A 13 -13.97 4.72 -0.03
CA VAL A 13 -14.94 4.29 -1.05
C VAL A 13 -15.43 5.50 -1.82
N SER A 14 -15.64 5.37 -3.12
CA SER A 14 -16.22 6.45 -3.93
C SER A 14 -17.67 6.72 -3.51
N ASP A 15 -18.14 7.94 -3.79
CA ASP A 15 -19.54 8.31 -3.51
C ASP A 15 -20.54 7.48 -4.35
N GLU A 16 -20.08 6.89 -5.46
CA GLU A 16 -20.87 6.04 -6.36
C GLU A 16 -20.79 4.54 -6.01
N ASP A 17 -20.10 4.18 -4.93
CA ASP A 17 -19.97 2.78 -4.53
C ASP A 17 -21.28 2.23 -3.96
N GLU A 18 -21.79 1.19 -4.60
CA GLU A 18 -23.03 0.48 -4.22
C GLU A 18 -22.76 -0.85 -3.49
N TYR A 19 -21.49 -1.24 -3.34
CA TYR A 19 -21.13 -2.57 -2.86
C TYR A 19 -20.69 -2.59 -1.40
N PHE A 20 -19.91 -1.62 -0.95
CA PHE A 20 -19.28 -1.65 0.38
C PHE A 20 -20.29 -1.89 1.49
N ASP A 21 -21.41 -1.17 1.49
CA ASP A 21 -22.43 -1.28 2.53
C ASP A 21 -23.20 -2.63 2.52
N THR A 22 -23.08 -3.40 1.43
CA THR A 22 -23.65 -4.74 1.30
C THR A 22 -22.73 -5.85 1.84
N LEU A 23 -21.47 -5.53 2.09
CA LEU A 23 -20.50 -6.50 2.57
C LEU A 23 -20.63 -6.70 4.09
N GLU A 24 -20.56 -7.95 4.56
CA GLU A 24 -20.59 -8.27 5.99
C GLU A 24 -19.54 -7.49 6.79
N ILE A 25 -18.37 -7.27 6.20
CA ILE A 25 -17.26 -6.56 6.83
C ILE A 25 -17.60 -5.10 7.16
N SER A 26 -18.53 -4.46 6.44
CA SER A 26 -18.94 -3.07 6.69
C SER A 26 -19.63 -2.89 8.05
N HIS A 27 -20.16 -3.96 8.60
CA HIS A 27 -20.81 -3.98 9.93
C HIS A 27 -19.83 -4.21 11.09
N ASN A 28 -18.55 -4.44 10.80
CA ASN A 28 -17.56 -4.62 11.84
C ASN A 28 -17.23 -3.27 12.50
N PRO A 29 -17.31 -3.11 13.83
CA PRO A 29 -17.10 -1.83 14.52
C PRO A 29 -15.67 -1.27 14.36
N ARG A 30 -14.71 -2.08 13.91
CA ARG A 30 -13.34 -1.66 13.61
C ARG A 30 -13.16 -1.23 12.16
N VAL A 31 -14.20 -1.33 11.34
CA VAL A 31 -14.18 -0.91 9.93
C VAL A 31 -14.95 0.39 9.78
N ILE A 32 -14.29 1.40 9.28
CA ILE A 32 -14.82 2.73 9.11
C ILE A 32 -14.91 3.03 7.61
N LYS A 33 -16.11 3.36 7.12
CA LYS A 33 -16.29 3.85 5.76
C LYS A 33 -15.68 5.25 5.65
N GLY A 34 -14.67 5.39 4.83
CA GLY A 34 -14.00 6.65 4.53
C GLY A 34 -14.37 7.17 3.15
N LYS A 35 -13.92 8.37 2.81
CA LYS A 35 -14.19 9.03 1.54
C LYS A 35 -13.19 8.62 0.47
N GLY A 36 -13.67 8.30 -0.74
CA GLY A 36 -12.86 8.21 -1.95
C GLY A 36 -12.50 9.60 -2.46
N GLY A 37 -11.31 9.74 -3.01
CA GLY A 37 -10.86 10.91 -3.76
C GLY A 37 -10.87 10.66 -5.26
N LYS A 38 -10.43 11.64 -6.05
CA LYS A 38 -10.28 11.51 -7.50
C LYS A 38 -9.17 10.52 -7.86
N GLU A 39 -8.07 10.60 -7.12
CA GLU A 39 -6.91 9.74 -7.24
C GLU A 39 -6.70 8.94 -5.95
N ARG A 40 -5.83 7.91 -6.02
CA ARG A 40 -5.48 7.10 -4.85
C ARG A 40 -4.88 7.96 -3.72
N SER A 41 -3.98 8.87 -4.06
CA SER A 41 -3.35 9.78 -3.09
C SER A 41 -4.35 10.71 -2.42
N ASP A 42 -5.36 11.20 -3.14
CA ASP A 42 -6.46 11.99 -2.56
C ASP A 42 -7.25 11.17 -1.56
N THR A 43 -7.58 9.92 -1.91
CA THR A 43 -8.28 9.00 -1.00
C THR A 43 -7.50 8.83 0.30
N VAL A 44 -6.20 8.61 0.23
CA VAL A 44 -5.35 8.49 1.42
C VAL A 44 -5.35 9.79 2.23
N ARG A 45 -5.08 10.93 1.58
CA ARG A 45 -5.02 12.25 2.20
C ARG A 45 -6.31 12.61 2.95
N LEU A 46 -7.47 12.42 2.31
CA LEU A 46 -8.77 12.71 2.93
C LEU A 46 -9.03 11.88 4.19
N ASN A 47 -8.64 10.62 4.19
CA ASN A 47 -8.89 9.74 5.32
C ASN A 47 -7.86 9.87 6.44
N LEU A 48 -6.66 10.36 6.16
CA LEU A 48 -5.66 10.68 7.19
C LEU A 48 -6.13 11.75 8.19
N GLU A 49 -7.10 12.60 7.81
CA GLU A 49 -7.68 13.59 8.71
C GLU A 49 -8.34 12.97 9.95
N THR A 50 -8.80 11.75 9.84
CA THR A 50 -9.48 11.03 10.93
C THR A 50 -8.57 10.06 11.69
N VAL A 51 -7.31 9.90 11.25
CA VAL A 51 -6.35 8.99 11.88
C VAL A 51 -5.66 9.68 13.04
N ALA A 52 -5.86 9.13 14.25
CA ALA A 52 -5.27 9.65 15.49
C ALA A 52 -4.04 8.86 15.98
N THR A 53 -3.73 7.71 15.35
CA THR A 53 -2.57 6.89 15.72
C THR A 53 -1.27 7.52 15.25
N GLU A 54 -0.18 7.25 15.96
CA GLU A 54 1.15 7.73 15.60
C GLU A 54 1.62 7.19 14.24
N TYR A 55 1.30 5.93 13.96
CA TYR A 55 1.60 5.27 12.69
C TYR A 55 0.33 4.87 11.97
N VAL A 56 0.40 4.89 10.65
CA VAL A 56 -0.64 4.41 9.74
C VAL A 56 -0.03 3.44 8.72
N MET A 57 -0.79 2.43 8.35
CA MET A 57 -0.47 1.55 7.22
C MET A 57 -1.46 1.85 6.09
N VAL A 58 -0.95 2.19 4.92
CA VAL A 58 -1.76 2.38 3.71
C VAL A 58 -1.67 1.12 2.86
N HIS A 59 -2.83 0.56 2.50
CA HIS A 59 -2.92 -0.70 1.78
C HIS A 59 -3.86 -0.64 0.59
N ASP A 60 -3.41 -1.18 -0.53
CA ASP A 60 -4.25 -1.31 -1.73
C ASP A 60 -5.27 -2.45 -1.55
N ALA A 61 -6.57 -2.16 -1.67
CA ALA A 61 -7.61 -3.19 -1.64
C ALA A 61 -7.43 -4.27 -2.74
N ALA A 62 -6.74 -3.93 -3.82
CA ALA A 62 -6.39 -4.86 -4.89
C ALA A 62 -5.25 -5.84 -4.54
N ARG A 63 -4.75 -5.86 -3.29
CA ARG A 63 -3.77 -6.84 -2.78
C ARG A 63 -4.37 -7.67 -1.64
N PRO A 64 -5.30 -8.58 -1.93
CA PRO A 64 -6.04 -9.31 -0.89
C PRO A 64 -5.21 -10.37 -0.15
N LEU A 65 -4.00 -10.70 -0.65
CA LEU A 65 -3.18 -11.82 -0.16
C LEU A 65 -2.10 -11.37 0.84
N ILE A 66 -2.29 -10.24 1.53
CA ILE A 66 -1.37 -9.80 2.57
C ILE A 66 -1.32 -10.79 3.74
N SER A 67 -0.13 -11.23 4.12
CA SER A 67 0.06 -12.16 5.23
C SER A 67 0.11 -11.44 6.59
N GLN A 68 -0.25 -12.18 7.65
CA GLN A 68 -0.11 -11.68 9.03
C GLN A 68 1.36 -11.42 9.40
N ASP A 69 2.26 -12.23 8.87
CA ASP A 69 3.70 -12.08 9.10
C ASP A 69 4.24 -10.78 8.49
N ASP A 70 3.82 -10.44 7.29
CA ASP A 70 4.22 -9.19 6.65
C ASP A 70 3.68 -7.96 7.38
N LEU A 71 2.44 -8.01 7.87
CA LEU A 71 1.89 -6.98 8.74
C LEU A 71 2.71 -6.82 10.03
N LYS A 72 3.11 -7.93 10.64
CA LYS A 72 3.94 -7.96 11.85
C LYS A 72 5.33 -7.39 11.60
N LYS A 73 5.99 -7.73 10.48
CA LYS A 73 7.30 -7.19 10.10
C LYS A 73 7.29 -5.66 10.07
N LEU A 74 6.26 -5.05 9.51
CA LEU A 74 6.10 -3.59 9.51
C LEU A 74 5.81 -3.06 10.92
N ALA A 75 4.84 -3.66 11.61
CA ALA A 75 4.39 -3.14 12.90
C ALA A 75 5.48 -3.10 13.97
N VAL A 76 6.41 -4.06 13.99
CA VAL A 76 7.48 -4.07 14.98
C VAL A 76 8.46 -2.92 14.83
N LEU A 77 8.60 -2.34 13.62
CA LEU A 77 9.49 -1.20 13.35
C LEU A 77 9.03 0.10 14.03
N THR A 78 7.79 0.17 14.48
CA THR A 78 7.31 1.34 15.22
C THR A 78 8.08 1.57 16.53
N LYS A 79 8.74 0.53 17.06
CA LYS A 79 9.59 0.59 18.27
C LYS A 79 10.92 1.30 18.01
N ASP A 80 11.35 1.33 16.75
CA ASP A 80 12.65 1.90 16.33
C ASP A 80 12.49 3.36 15.86
N ASP A 81 11.32 3.95 16.07
CA ASP A 81 10.99 5.35 15.74
C ASP A 81 11.29 5.74 14.29
N VAL A 82 11.07 4.80 13.35
CA VAL A 82 11.30 5.01 11.92
C VAL A 82 10.31 6.01 11.32
N ASN A 83 10.70 6.78 10.31
CA ASN A 83 9.78 7.67 9.59
C ASN A 83 8.76 6.88 8.76
N GLY A 84 9.19 5.75 8.21
CA GLY A 84 8.35 4.84 7.45
C GLY A 84 9.08 3.61 6.96
N ALA A 85 8.31 2.62 6.53
CA ALA A 85 8.77 1.39 5.94
C ALA A 85 7.74 0.85 4.95
N ILE A 86 8.20 0.24 3.88
CA ILE A 86 7.32 -0.37 2.89
C ILE A 86 7.64 -1.84 2.69
N LEU A 87 6.61 -2.64 2.44
CA LEU A 87 6.80 -3.98 1.92
C LEU A 87 7.31 -3.89 0.47
N ALA A 88 8.25 -4.73 0.13
CA ALA A 88 8.77 -4.83 -1.21
C ALA A 88 9.25 -6.25 -1.52
N CYS A 89 9.28 -6.60 -2.79
CA CYS A 89 9.81 -7.86 -3.25
C CYS A 89 10.96 -7.61 -4.23
N LYS A 90 12.07 -8.29 -4.03
CA LYS A 90 13.23 -8.17 -4.91
C LYS A 90 12.89 -8.58 -6.34
N VAL A 91 13.38 -7.84 -7.32
CA VAL A 91 13.17 -8.18 -8.73
C VAL A 91 13.99 -9.41 -9.09
N SER A 92 13.32 -10.45 -9.56
CA SER A 92 13.93 -11.71 -10.02
C SER A 92 14.20 -11.72 -11.52
N ASP A 93 13.39 -11.02 -12.30
CA ASP A 93 13.48 -11.02 -13.77
C ASP A 93 14.50 -10.02 -14.30
N THR A 94 14.94 -10.24 -15.54
CA THR A 94 15.79 -9.26 -16.24
C THR A 94 14.94 -8.05 -16.65
N LEU A 95 15.34 -6.86 -16.21
CA LEU A 95 14.67 -5.61 -16.56
C LEU A 95 15.25 -5.03 -17.85
N LYS A 96 14.36 -4.60 -18.75
CA LYS A 96 14.70 -3.87 -19.97
C LYS A 96 14.13 -2.46 -19.92
N MET A 97 14.97 -1.46 -20.18
CA MET A 97 14.48 -0.12 -20.49
C MET A 97 14.08 -0.08 -21.98
N VAL A 98 12.90 0.42 -22.27
CA VAL A 98 12.31 0.43 -23.61
C VAL A 98 11.88 1.85 -23.96
N SER A 99 12.06 2.26 -25.22
CA SER A 99 11.46 3.46 -25.83
C SER A 99 11.02 3.11 -27.23
N ASP A 100 9.83 3.55 -27.63
CA ASP A 100 9.24 3.29 -28.96
C ASP A 100 9.34 1.81 -29.35
N GLU A 101 8.95 0.92 -28.44
CA GLU A 101 8.95 -0.54 -28.60
C GLU A 101 10.35 -1.15 -28.79
N LYS A 102 11.43 -0.36 -28.71
CA LYS A 102 12.81 -0.82 -28.88
C LYS A 102 13.52 -0.93 -27.53
N ILE A 103 14.26 -2.00 -27.36
CA ILE A 103 15.11 -2.19 -26.16
C ILE A 103 16.28 -1.19 -26.24
N ILE A 104 16.34 -0.29 -25.27
CA ILE A 104 17.44 0.66 -25.12
C ILE A 104 18.61 0.01 -24.38
N LYS A 105 18.31 -0.63 -23.23
CA LYS A 105 19.36 -1.30 -22.42
C LYS A 105 18.75 -2.29 -21.44
N THR A 106 19.61 -3.17 -20.93
CA THR A 106 19.33 -3.96 -19.73
C THR A 106 19.61 -3.11 -18.49
N VAL A 107 18.69 -3.08 -17.53
CA VAL A 107 18.85 -2.37 -16.27
C VAL A 107 19.36 -3.36 -15.21
N PRO A 108 20.46 -3.06 -14.50
CA PRO A 108 20.92 -3.86 -13.37
C PRO A 108 19.82 -3.98 -12.32
N ARG A 109 19.58 -5.18 -11.82
CA ARG A 109 18.45 -5.46 -10.90
C ARG A 109 18.86 -5.64 -9.43
N GLU A 110 20.14 -5.56 -9.13
CA GLU A 110 20.71 -5.92 -7.83
C GLU A 110 20.07 -5.15 -6.66
N ASN A 111 19.70 -3.88 -6.91
CA ASN A 111 19.06 -3.00 -5.93
C ASN A 111 17.65 -2.58 -6.36
N MET A 112 16.99 -3.37 -7.22
CA MET A 112 15.65 -3.08 -7.69
C MET A 112 14.62 -3.93 -6.96
N TYR A 113 13.62 -3.27 -6.42
CA TYR A 113 12.51 -3.91 -5.72
C TYR A 113 11.18 -3.47 -6.34
N ARG A 114 10.21 -4.36 -6.33
CA ARG A 114 8.82 -4.03 -6.60
C ARG A 114 8.19 -3.56 -5.30
N ALA A 115 7.78 -2.30 -5.23
CA ALA A 115 7.09 -1.75 -4.08
C ALA A 115 5.72 -2.42 -3.92
N TYR A 116 5.43 -2.86 -2.72
CA TYR A 116 4.15 -3.43 -2.32
C TYR A 116 3.48 -2.53 -1.29
N THR A 117 2.27 -2.88 -0.94
CA THR A 117 1.57 -2.36 0.22
C THR A 117 1.24 -3.52 1.18
N PRO A 118 1.07 -3.29 2.49
CA PRO A 118 1.05 -1.98 3.16
C PRO A 118 2.36 -1.22 3.11
N GLN A 119 2.21 0.12 3.10
CA GLN A 119 3.28 1.07 3.34
C GLN A 119 2.98 1.76 4.68
N MET A 120 3.89 1.69 5.63
CA MET A 120 3.72 2.22 6.98
C MET A 120 4.54 3.50 7.16
N PHE A 121 3.92 4.52 7.73
CA PHE A 121 4.58 5.80 8.00
C PHE A 121 4.08 6.41 9.30
N LYS A 122 4.87 7.32 9.87
CA LYS A 122 4.36 8.25 10.88
C LYS A 122 3.23 9.06 10.26
N THR A 123 2.04 8.99 10.85
CA THR A 123 0.81 9.60 10.32
C THR A 123 0.99 11.08 10.00
N LYS A 124 1.62 11.82 10.93
CA LYS A 124 1.87 13.26 10.75
C LYS A 124 2.77 13.56 9.55
N LEU A 125 3.81 12.76 9.34
CA LEU A 125 4.76 12.97 8.23
C LEU A 125 4.11 12.64 6.89
N LEU A 126 3.38 11.53 6.81
CA LEU A 126 2.66 11.17 5.58
C LEU A 126 1.61 12.22 5.21
N LYS A 127 0.87 12.73 6.19
CA LYS A 127 -0.09 13.81 5.97
C LYS A 127 0.59 15.04 5.36
N GLN A 128 1.69 15.50 5.96
CA GLN A 128 2.47 16.64 5.44
C GLN A 128 2.98 16.39 4.01
N ALA A 129 3.46 15.16 3.74
CA ALA A 129 3.98 14.79 2.43
C ALA A 129 2.91 14.82 1.34
N LEU A 130 1.75 14.23 1.59
CA LEU A 130 0.62 14.22 0.65
C LEU A 130 0.02 15.63 0.44
N GLU A 131 -0.11 16.43 1.50
CA GLU A 131 -0.54 17.83 1.39
C GLU A 131 0.45 18.67 0.55
N HIS A 132 1.74 18.46 0.76
CA HIS A 132 2.78 19.13 -0.02
C HIS A 132 2.72 18.74 -1.51
N ALA A 133 2.56 17.45 -1.79
CA ALA A 133 2.45 16.95 -3.15
C ALA A 133 1.21 17.50 -3.87
N ASP A 134 0.05 17.48 -3.21
CA ASP A 134 -1.22 18.03 -3.74
C ASP A 134 -1.09 19.52 -4.05
N LYS A 135 -0.60 20.30 -3.09
CA LYS A 135 -0.43 21.76 -3.21
C LYS A 135 0.52 22.16 -4.33
N ASN A 136 1.53 21.34 -4.63
CA ASN A 136 2.52 21.61 -5.67
C ASN A 136 2.26 20.82 -6.97
N HIS A 137 1.12 20.14 -7.08
CA HIS A 137 0.73 19.34 -8.24
C HIS A 137 1.79 18.30 -8.65
N LEU A 138 2.43 17.65 -7.67
CA LEU A 138 3.46 16.66 -7.91
C LEU A 138 2.82 15.28 -8.19
N ALA A 139 3.35 14.59 -9.18
CA ALA A 139 2.92 13.24 -9.50
C ALA A 139 3.43 12.26 -8.44
N ILE A 140 2.50 11.61 -7.71
CA ILE A 140 2.78 10.63 -6.67
C ILE A 140 2.32 9.26 -7.17
N THR A 141 3.23 8.31 -7.19
CA THR A 141 2.96 6.92 -7.64
C THR A 141 2.52 6.02 -6.49
N ASP A 142 3.07 6.25 -5.28
CA ASP A 142 2.72 5.58 -4.04
C ASP A 142 3.00 6.50 -2.84
N ASP A 143 2.71 6.04 -1.62
CA ASP A 143 2.88 6.88 -0.42
C ASP A 143 4.36 7.11 -0.09
N ALA A 144 5.23 6.17 -0.43
CA ALA A 144 6.68 6.33 -0.28
C ALA A 144 7.21 7.47 -1.14
N SER A 145 6.76 7.59 -2.39
CA SER A 145 7.17 8.68 -3.29
C SER A 145 6.76 10.06 -2.76
N ALA A 146 5.64 10.17 -2.05
CA ALA A 146 5.28 11.40 -1.36
C ALA A 146 6.27 11.75 -0.25
N MET A 147 6.71 10.76 0.53
CA MET A 147 7.70 10.94 1.60
C MET A 147 9.06 11.34 1.04
N GLU A 148 9.48 10.74 -0.07
CA GLU A 148 10.73 11.04 -0.78
C GLU A 148 10.81 12.51 -1.23
N VAL A 149 9.70 13.09 -1.69
CA VAL A 149 9.62 14.51 -2.09
C VAL A 149 9.99 15.45 -0.94
N LEU A 150 9.70 15.09 0.31
CA LEU A 150 10.10 15.85 1.49
C LEU A 150 11.47 15.44 2.06
N GLY A 151 12.20 14.54 1.38
CA GLY A 151 13.51 14.08 1.80
C GLY A 151 13.48 13.06 2.94
N TYR A 152 12.34 12.42 3.20
CA TYR A 152 12.27 11.35 4.19
C TYR A 152 12.68 10.02 3.56
N GLU A 153 13.61 9.34 4.20
CA GLU A 153 14.03 7.99 3.83
C GLU A 153 13.10 6.95 4.48
N GLY A 154 12.59 6.01 3.67
CA GLY A 154 11.84 4.85 4.13
C GLY A 154 12.70 3.59 4.14
N LEU A 155 12.36 2.64 5.02
CA LEU A 155 12.98 1.32 5.04
C LEU A 155 12.28 0.37 4.08
N ILE A 156 13.05 -0.53 3.45
CA ILE A 156 12.51 -1.67 2.71
C ILE A 156 12.39 -2.86 3.65
N VAL A 157 11.19 -3.47 3.66
CA VAL A 157 10.91 -4.73 4.34
C VAL A 157 10.58 -5.78 3.30
N GLU A 158 11.33 -6.86 3.26
CA GLU A 158 11.08 -7.94 2.30
C GLU A 158 9.79 -8.67 2.67
N GLY A 159 8.80 -8.58 1.77
CA GLY A 159 7.48 -9.19 1.89
C GLY A 159 7.33 -10.42 1.01
N ASP A 160 6.24 -11.15 1.23
CA ASP A 160 5.88 -12.31 0.42
C ASP A 160 5.55 -11.91 -1.02
N SER A 161 6.15 -12.61 -1.98
CA SER A 161 5.86 -12.41 -3.42
C SER A 161 4.41 -12.72 -3.79
N GLY A 162 3.71 -13.50 -2.98
CA GLY A 162 2.29 -13.80 -3.10
C GLY A 162 1.38 -12.59 -2.85
N ASN A 163 1.88 -11.51 -2.24
CA ASN A 163 1.14 -10.26 -2.06
C ASN A 163 1.12 -9.39 -3.33
N PHE A 164 0.85 -10.01 -4.48
CA PHE A 164 0.77 -9.30 -5.76
C PHE A 164 -0.55 -8.53 -5.90
N LYS A 165 -0.53 -7.50 -6.75
CA LYS A 165 -1.71 -6.68 -7.04
C LYS A 165 -2.56 -7.36 -8.11
N LEU A 166 -3.86 -7.46 -7.87
CA LEU A 166 -4.83 -7.94 -8.85
C LEU A 166 -5.06 -6.85 -9.90
N THR A 167 -4.51 -7.02 -11.09
CA THR A 167 -4.61 -6.07 -12.21
C THR A 167 -5.24 -6.69 -13.44
N THR A 168 -5.20 -8.01 -13.54
CA THR A 168 -5.73 -8.77 -14.68
C THR A 168 -6.71 -9.85 -14.21
N PRO A 169 -7.58 -10.36 -15.12
CA PRO A 169 -8.44 -11.51 -14.81
C PRO A 169 -7.65 -12.77 -14.40
N ASP A 170 -6.43 -12.93 -14.89
CA ASP A 170 -5.59 -14.10 -14.53
C ASP A 170 -5.01 -13.96 -13.12
N ASP A 171 -4.68 -12.74 -12.68
CA ASP A 171 -4.31 -12.48 -11.28
C ASP A 171 -5.44 -12.91 -10.33
N LEU A 172 -6.69 -12.60 -10.69
CA LEU A 172 -7.85 -13.00 -9.89
C LEU A 172 -8.02 -14.51 -9.81
N LYS A 173 -7.80 -15.23 -10.91
CA LYS A 173 -7.83 -16.71 -10.92
C LYS A 173 -6.74 -17.29 -10.01
N LEU A 174 -5.53 -16.74 -10.11
CA LEU A 174 -4.41 -17.19 -9.28
C LEU A 174 -4.68 -16.93 -7.80
N ALA A 175 -5.18 -15.74 -7.44
CA ALA A 175 -5.52 -15.39 -6.07
C ALA A 175 -6.60 -16.33 -5.49
N LYS A 176 -7.64 -16.66 -6.25
CA LYS A 176 -8.66 -17.63 -5.83
C LYS A 176 -8.06 -18.98 -5.51
N LEU A 177 -7.19 -19.50 -6.39
CA LEU A 177 -6.52 -20.80 -6.18
C LEU A 177 -5.64 -20.78 -4.91
N MET A 178 -4.97 -19.66 -4.62
CA MET A 178 -4.15 -19.53 -3.41
C MET A 178 -5.01 -19.53 -2.15
N ILE A 179 -6.12 -18.81 -2.15
CA ILE A 179 -7.06 -18.76 -1.02
C ILE A 179 -7.67 -20.15 -0.77
N GLU A 180 -8.14 -20.84 -1.82
CA GLU A 180 -8.75 -22.17 -1.72
C GLU A 180 -7.79 -23.24 -1.18
N LYS A 181 -6.49 -23.10 -1.43
CA LYS A 181 -5.46 -24.02 -0.92
C LYS A 181 -5.00 -23.70 0.50
N GLY A 182 -5.55 -22.68 1.14
CA GLY A 182 -5.21 -22.31 2.51
C GLY A 182 -3.82 -21.68 2.67
N ASN A 183 -3.31 -21.06 1.63
CA ASN A 183 -2.03 -20.34 1.64
C ASN A 183 -2.22 -18.87 2.13
N ASN A 184 -2.94 -18.68 3.23
CA ASN A 184 -3.09 -17.41 3.93
C ASN A 184 -2.71 -17.57 5.40
#